data_34d2599524cbd43446619bcc30bdd296
#
_entry.id   34d2599524cbd43446619bcc30bdd296
#
_cell.length_a   1.000
_cell.length_b   1.000
_cell.length_c   1.000
_cell.angle_alpha   90.00
_cell.angle_beta   90.00
_cell.angle_gamma   90.00
#
_symmetry.space_group_name_H-M   'P 1'
#
loop_
_entity.id
_entity.type
_entity.pdbx_description
1 polymer ?
#
loop_
_entity_poly.entity_id
_entity_poly.type
_entity_poly.pdbx_seq_one_letter_code
_entity_poly.pdbx_strand_id
1 'polypeptide(L)'
;PYGNTKQIGEEIIQDTCKVVPSLKAIALRYFNPIGAHESVEIGELPIGVPQNLVPFITQTAIGLREQLSVFGDDYPTPDGTCIRDYIHVVDLAKAHVVALNRLLKGNNKANYETFNLGTGKGSSVLEVVNAFERVSGKKLNYKIVGRREGDIISAYADTDKANNELGWKAKLSLDDAMRSAWNWE
;
A
#
# COMPACT_ATOMS: atom_id res chain seq x y z
N PRO A 1 4.34 9.85 15.71
CA PRO A 1 5.44 9.00 16.24
C PRO A 1 5.84 7.89 15.26
N TYR A 2 4.90 7.18 14.63
CA TYR A 2 5.21 6.06 13.71
C TYR A 2 6.06 6.49 12.50
N GLY A 3 5.71 7.59 11.83
CA GLY A 3 6.51 8.14 10.71
C GLY A 3 7.94 8.47 11.12
N ASN A 4 8.16 9.02 12.32
CA ASN A 4 9.49 9.31 12.84
C ASN A 4 10.34 8.05 13.00
N THR A 5 9.77 6.93 13.43
CA THR A 5 10.55 5.68 13.54
C THR A 5 11.08 5.20 12.18
N LYS A 6 10.32 5.43 11.10
CA LYS A 6 10.77 5.10 9.74
C LYS A 6 11.87 6.06 9.27
N GLN A 7 11.72 7.35 9.51
CA GLN A 7 12.74 8.35 9.21
C GLN A 7 14.06 8.06 9.95
N ILE A 8 14.00 7.82 11.27
CA ILE A 8 15.19 7.46 12.07
C ILE A 8 15.86 6.19 11.53
N GLY A 9 15.08 5.17 11.13
CA GLY A 9 15.61 3.96 10.52
C GLY A 9 16.37 4.23 9.21
N GLU A 10 15.85 5.10 8.35
CA GLU A 10 16.53 5.53 7.13
C GLU A 10 17.82 6.31 7.42
N GLU A 11 17.81 7.23 8.40
CA GLU A 11 18.98 8.01 8.81
C GLU A 11 20.10 7.10 9.33
N ILE A 12 19.78 6.12 10.20
CA ILE A 12 20.73 5.13 10.72
C ILE A 12 21.37 4.33 9.56
N ILE A 13 20.56 3.85 8.60
CA ILE A 13 21.07 3.09 7.45
C ILE A 13 21.97 3.98 6.58
N GLN A 14 21.55 5.22 6.31
CA GLN A 14 22.32 6.17 5.53
C GLN A 14 23.67 6.48 6.17
N ASP A 15 23.71 6.73 7.47
CA ASP A 15 24.94 7.01 8.21
C ASP A 15 25.86 5.76 8.25
N THR A 16 25.27 4.58 8.42
CA THR A 16 26.05 3.32 8.32
C THR A 16 26.68 3.15 6.94
N CYS A 17 25.94 3.42 5.86
CA CYS A 17 26.47 3.36 4.49
C CYS A 17 27.59 4.39 4.23
N LYS A 18 27.63 5.52 4.93
CA LYS A 18 28.72 6.51 4.83
C LYS A 18 30.03 6.00 5.45
N VAL A 19 29.95 5.30 6.60
CA VAL A 19 31.12 4.84 7.36
C VAL A 19 31.57 3.43 6.98
N VAL A 20 30.71 2.66 6.32
CA VAL A 20 31.01 1.30 5.82
C VAL A 20 30.87 1.29 4.28
N PRO A 21 31.93 1.61 3.52
CA PRO A 21 31.86 1.76 2.05
C PRO A 21 31.38 0.50 1.31
N SER A 22 31.57 -0.68 1.89
CA SER A 22 31.11 -1.96 1.32
C SER A 22 29.62 -2.20 1.48
N LEU A 23 28.96 -1.50 2.43
CA LEU A 23 27.50 -1.62 2.65
C LEU A 23 26.76 -0.80 1.60
N LYS A 24 25.79 -1.44 0.96
CA LYS A 24 24.86 -0.80 0.03
C LYS A 24 23.45 -1.13 0.45
N ALA A 25 22.57 -0.13 0.45
CA ALA A 25 21.19 -0.28 0.86
C ALA A 25 20.22 0.48 -0.06
N ILE A 26 19.03 -0.05 -0.19
CA ILE A 26 17.90 0.61 -0.84
C ILE A 26 16.72 0.62 0.14
N ALA A 27 16.23 1.80 0.46
CA ALA A 27 14.98 1.97 1.20
C ALA A 27 13.80 2.04 0.21
N LEU A 28 12.85 1.12 0.34
CA LEU A 28 11.63 1.10 -0.43
C LEU A 28 10.49 1.66 0.43
N ARG A 29 10.05 2.87 0.11
CA ARG A 29 8.94 3.56 0.78
C ARG A 29 7.64 3.21 0.06
N TYR A 30 6.94 2.19 0.53
CA TYR A 30 5.68 1.77 -0.06
C TYR A 30 4.47 2.34 0.68
N PHE A 31 3.43 2.62 -0.09
CA PHE A 31 2.18 3.18 0.41
C PHE A 31 1.29 2.07 0.99
N ASN A 32 0.05 1.92 0.58
CA ASN A 32 -0.87 0.96 1.18
C ASN A 32 -0.88 -0.37 0.40
N PRO A 33 -0.10 -1.40 0.80
CA PRO A 33 -0.16 -2.69 0.13
C PRO A 33 -1.51 -3.37 0.40
N ILE A 34 -2.10 -3.93 -0.66
CA ILE A 34 -3.40 -4.59 -0.63
C ILE A 34 -3.40 -5.80 -1.57
N GLY A 35 -4.44 -6.63 -1.48
CA GLY A 35 -4.57 -7.82 -2.32
C GLY A 35 -3.83 -9.03 -1.75
N ALA A 36 -3.87 -10.12 -2.50
CA ALA A 36 -3.25 -11.39 -2.17
C ALA A 36 -2.55 -12.00 -3.39
N HIS A 37 -1.79 -13.07 -3.20
CA HIS A 37 -1.20 -13.80 -4.30
C HIS A 37 -2.27 -14.57 -5.08
N GLU A 38 -2.12 -14.69 -6.39
CA GLU A 38 -3.08 -15.36 -7.29
C GLU A 38 -3.32 -16.84 -6.97
N SER A 39 -2.36 -17.51 -6.30
CA SER A 39 -2.51 -18.89 -5.85
C SER A 39 -3.52 -19.08 -4.73
N VAL A 40 -3.98 -18.00 -4.09
CA VAL A 40 -4.84 -18.07 -2.90
C VAL A 40 -4.19 -18.77 -1.68
N GLU A 41 -2.87 -18.93 -1.70
CA GLU A 41 -2.12 -19.55 -0.60
C GLU A 41 -1.44 -18.50 0.31
N ILE A 42 -1.33 -17.27 -0.16
CA ILE A 42 -0.67 -16.16 0.55
C ILE A 42 -1.53 -14.91 0.45
N GLY A 43 -1.92 -14.38 1.60
CA GLY A 43 -2.73 -13.16 1.72
C GLY A 43 -2.54 -12.49 3.08
N GLU A 44 -3.29 -11.42 3.33
CA GLU A 44 -3.26 -10.71 4.60
C GLU A 44 -4.17 -11.41 5.62
N LEU A 45 -3.57 -11.93 6.71
CA LEU A 45 -4.27 -12.57 7.82
C LEU A 45 -4.05 -11.76 9.10
N PRO A 46 -4.87 -10.75 9.40
CA PRO A 46 -4.71 -9.94 10.59
C PRO A 46 -5.03 -10.72 11.87
N ILE A 47 -4.19 -10.56 12.90
CA ILE A 47 -4.48 -11.10 14.23
C ILE A 47 -5.45 -10.13 14.93
N GLY A 48 -6.66 -10.62 15.22
CA GLY A 48 -7.72 -9.83 15.87
C GLY A 48 -8.45 -8.89 14.92
N VAL A 49 -8.69 -7.63 15.35
CA VAL A 49 -9.41 -6.64 14.54
C VAL A 49 -8.47 -6.05 13.48
N PRO A 50 -8.81 -6.11 12.19
CA PRO A 50 -7.99 -5.50 11.15
C PRO A 50 -7.81 -3.99 11.38
N GLN A 51 -6.60 -3.51 11.14
CA GLN A 51 -6.29 -2.08 11.14
C GLN A 51 -6.32 -1.48 9.73
N ASN A 52 -6.24 -2.34 8.70
CA ASN A 52 -6.25 -1.97 7.30
C ASN A 52 -7.66 -2.07 6.70
N LEU A 53 -7.93 -1.22 5.69
CA LEU A 53 -9.23 -1.12 5.06
C LEU A 53 -9.67 -2.42 4.39
N VAL A 54 -8.80 -3.04 3.57
CA VAL A 54 -9.18 -4.18 2.72
C VAL A 54 -9.55 -5.42 3.53
N PRO A 55 -8.77 -5.90 4.51
CA PRO A 55 -9.21 -7.04 5.32
C PRO A 55 -10.45 -6.71 6.17
N PHE A 56 -10.68 -5.44 6.52
CA PHE A 56 -11.95 -5.07 7.16
C PHE A 56 -13.13 -5.19 6.19
N ILE A 57 -12.95 -4.82 4.92
CA ILE A 57 -13.95 -4.98 3.85
C ILE A 57 -14.28 -6.46 3.65
N THR A 58 -13.27 -7.31 3.45
CA THR A 58 -13.48 -8.74 3.16
C THR A 58 -14.15 -9.44 4.35
N GLN A 59 -13.69 -9.19 5.57
CA GLN A 59 -14.31 -9.72 6.80
C GLN A 59 -15.76 -9.23 7.01
N THR A 60 -16.08 -8.00 6.60
CA THR A 60 -17.47 -7.52 6.60
C THR A 60 -18.31 -8.27 5.56
N ALA A 61 -17.77 -8.51 4.39
CA ALA A 61 -18.47 -9.17 3.29
C ALA A 61 -18.79 -10.65 3.55
N ILE A 62 -17.94 -11.34 4.33
CA ILE A 62 -18.21 -12.74 4.76
C ILE A 62 -19.00 -12.82 6.07
N GLY A 63 -19.34 -11.68 6.69
CA GLY A 63 -20.17 -11.61 7.90
C GLY A 63 -19.41 -11.79 9.22
N LEU A 64 -18.09 -11.82 9.22
CA LEU A 64 -17.28 -11.80 10.46
C LEU A 64 -17.39 -10.45 11.19
N ARG A 65 -17.69 -9.39 10.45
CA ARG A 65 -17.96 -8.05 11.00
C ARG A 65 -19.31 -7.56 10.53
N GLU A 66 -19.99 -6.90 11.42
CA GLU A 66 -21.34 -6.41 11.16
C GLU A 66 -21.34 -5.29 10.11
N GLN A 67 -20.40 -4.34 10.21
CA GLN A 67 -20.43 -3.13 9.40
C GLN A 67 -19.05 -2.49 9.29
N LEU A 68 -18.71 -1.99 8.09
CA LEU A 68 -17.54 -1.14 7.86
C LEU A 68 -17.84 0.31 8.26
N SER A 69 -16.95 0.94 9.00
CA SER A 69 -17.00 2.39 9.25
C SER A 69 -16.13 3.13 8.23
N VAL A 70 -16.74 4.05 7.47
CA VAL A 70 -16.06 5.00 6.58
C VAL A 70 -15.89 6.31 7.34
N PHE A 71 -14.66 6.75 7.56
CA PHE A 71 -14.34 7.89 8.40
C PHE A 71 -14.32 9.21 7.59
N GLY A 72 -15.37 10.01 7.78
CA GLY A 72 -15.58 11.29 7.11
C GLY A 72 -16.08 11.15 5.67
N ASP A 73 -16.93 12.11 5.26
CA ASP A 73 -17.46 12.29 3.91
C ASP A 73 -17.40 13.75 3.46
N ASP A 74 -16.69 14.56 4.22
CA ASP A 74 -16.61 16.01 4.08
C ASP A 74 -15.17 16.50 3.79
N TYR A 75 -14.26 15.59 3.39
CA TYR A 75 -12.94 15.98 2.89
C TYR A 75 -13.04 16.64 1.52
N PRO A 76 -12.13 17.58 1.18
CA PRO A 76 -12.10 18.23 -0.14
C PRO A 76 -11.55 17.28 -1.22
N THR A 77 -12.24 16.17 -1.43
CA THR A 77 -11.97 15.10 -2.39
C THR A 77 -13.22 14.85 -3.23
N PRO A 78 -13.15 14.15 -4.38
CA PRO A 78 -14.29 13.99 -5.27
C PRO A 78 -15.54 13.35 -4.64
N ASP A 79 -15.37 12.45 -3.67
CA ASP A 79 -16.47 11.77 -2.97
C ASP A 79 -16.51 12.04 -1.46
N GLY A 80 -15.70 12.99 -1.00
CA GLY A 80 -15.65 13.40 0.40
C GLY A 80 -14.83 12.48 1.31
N THR A 81 -14.28 11.36 0.82
CA THR A 81 -13.48 10.43 1.64
C THR A 81 -11.99 10.57 1.40
N CYS A 82 -11.16 10.10 2.34
CA CYS A 82 -9.70 10.19 2.22
C CYS A 82 -9.17 9.41 1.01
N ILE A 83 -8.10 9.94 0.40
CA ILE A 83 -7.42 9.32 -0.74
C ILE A 83 -6.10 8.69 -0.28
N ARG A 84 -5.85 7.44 -0.69
CA ARG A 84 -4.59 6.71 -0.47
C ARG A 84 -4.14 6.03 -1.75
N ASP A 85 -2.83 5.78 -1.85
CA ASP A 85 -2.27 4.98 -2.94
C ASP A 85 -2.27 3.50 -2.52
N TYR A 86 -3.13 2.73 -3.15
CA TYR A 86 -3.27 1.30 -2.90
C TYR A 86 -2.49 0.51 -3.94
N ILE A 87 -1.42 -0.15 -3.51
CA ILE A 87 -0.54 -0.94 -4.37
C ILE A 87 -0.78 -2.43 -4.17
N HIS A 88 -0.87 -3.19 -5.25
CA HIS A 88 -1.01 -4.64 -5.16
C HIS A 88 0.25 -5.28 -4.56
N VAL A 89 0.07 -6.15 -3.55
CA VAL A 89 1.18 -6.77 -2.80
C VAL A 89 2.15 -7.55 -3.69
N VAL A 90 1.67 -8.15 -4.79
CA VAL A 90 2.53 -8.86 -5.76
C VAL A 90 3.43 -7.89 -6.54
N ASP A 91 2.92 -6.70 -6.91
CA ASP A 91 3.76 -5.68 -7.54
C ASP A 91 4.81 -5.15 -6.57
N LEU A 92 4.43 -4.96 -5.30
CA LEU A 92 5.37 -4.59 -4.25
C LEU A 92 6.47 -5.65 -4.06
N ALA A 93 6.11 -6.94 -4.01
CA ALA A 93 7.07 -8.04 -3.91
C ALA A 93 8.06 -8.05 -5.10
N LYS A 94 7.55 -7.83 -6.33
CA LYS A 94 8.41 -7.69 -7.52
C LYS A 94 9.36 -6.50 -7.42
N ALA A 95 8.95 -5.39 -6.81
CA ALA A 95 9.85 -4.25 -6.58
C ALA A 95 11.04 -4.60 -5.69
N HIS A 96 10.84 -5.42 -4.66
CA HIS A 96 11.93 -5.91 -3.81
C HIS A 96 12.94 -6.76 -4.60
N VAL A 97 12.46 -7.64 -5.49
CA VAL A 97 13.33 -8.44 -6.36
C VAL A 97 14.13 -7.53 -7.31
N VAL A 98 13.51 -6.51 -7.89
CA VAL A 98 14.19 -5.55 -8.77
C VAL A 98 15.24 -4.75 -7.99
N ALA A 99 14.91 -4.26 -6.79
CA ALA A 99 15.84 -3.52 -5.93
C ALA A 99 17.04 -4.40 -5.51
N LEU A 100 16.80 -5.65 -5.13
CA LEU A 100 17.87 -6.59 -4.81
C LEU A 100 18.79 -6.84 -6.01
N ASN A 101 18.21 -7.08 -7.19
CA ASN A 101 18.98 -7.27 -8.42
C ASN A 101 19.81 -6.02 -8.80
N ARG A 102 19.30 -4.81 -8.52
CA ARG A 102 20.04 -3.55 -8.71
C ARG A 102 21.30 -3.53 -7.86
N LEU A 103 21.21 -3.92 -6.59
CA LEU A 103 22.37 -4.00 -5.68
C LEU A 103 23.36 -5.10 -6.10
N LEU A 104 22.86 -6.31 -6.39
CA LEU A 104 23.71 -7.46 -6.78
C LEU A 104 24.47 -7.22 -8.06
N LYS A 105 23.90 -6.48 -9.02
CA LYS A 105 24.56 -6.12 -10.28
C LYS A 105 25.43 -4.86 -10.19
N GLY A 106 25.48 -4.20 -9.03
CA GLY A 106 26.23 -2.96 -8.87
C GLY A 106 25.67 -1.76 -9.64
N ASN A 107 24.38 -1.77 -9.98
CA ASN A 107 23.72 -0.71 -10.75
C ASN A 107 23.24 0.45 -9.86
N ASN A 108 23.49 0.39 -8.55
CA ASN A 108 23.19 1.49 -7.63
C ASN A 108 24.09 2.70 -7.93
N LYS A 109 23.51 3.91 -7.90
CA LYS A 109 24.21 5.19 -8.13
C LYS A 109 24.91 5.72 -6.87
N ALA A 110 24.47 5.25 -5.70
CA ALA A 110 25.01 5.61 -4.39
C ALA A 110 24.94 4.41 -3.44
N ASN A 111 25.70 4.45 -2.34
CA ASN A 111 25.64 3.39 -1.34
C ASN A 111 24.30 3.30 -0.62
N TYR A 112 23.55 4.40 -0.59
CA TYR A 112 22.17 4.45 -0.08
C TYR A 112 21.27 5.11 -1.11
N GLU A 113 20.20 4.41 -1.48
CA GLU A 113 19.16 4.92 -2.40
C GLU A 113 17.77 4.78 -1.76
N THR A 114 16.86 5.66 -2.14
CA THR A 114 15.45 5.59 -1.72
C THR A 114 14.54 5.62 -2.93
N PHE A 115 13.47 4.80 -2.92
CA PHE A 115 12.44 4.78 -3.96
C PHE A 115 11.06 4.72 -3.33
N ASN A 116 10.16 5.59 -3.78
CA ASN A 116 8.75 5.51 -3.43
C ASN A 116 8.07 4.47 -4.32
N LEU A 117 7.29 3.57 -3.73
CA LEU A 117 6.58 2.49 -4.41
C LEU A 117 5.07 2.66 -4.22
N GLY A 118 4.40 2.94 -5.29
CA GLY A 118 2.95 3.09 -5.37
C GLY A 118 2.48 2.95 -6.81
N THR A 119 1.22 3.24 -7.04
CA THR A 119 0.64 3.32 -8.40
C THR A 119 0.85 4.71 -9.01
N GLY A 120 1.15 5.72 -8.19
CA GLY A 120 1.17 7.12 -8.56
C GLY A 120 -0.23 7.72 -8.70
N LYS A 121 -1.26 6.95 -8.36
CA LYS A 121 -2.67 7.37 -8.35
C LYS A 121 -3.27 7.04 -6.99
N GLY A 122 -3.93 8.04 -6.41
CA GLY A 122 -4.72 7.81 -5.23
C GLY A 122 -6.10 7.24 -5.56
N SER A 123 -6.63 6.41 -4.69
CA SER A 123 -8.05 6.03 -4.68
C SER A 123 -8.68 6.41 -3.35
N SER A 124 -9.93 6.85 -3.40
CA SER A 124 -10.71 7.19 -2.21
C SER A 124 -11.19 5.92 -1.50
N VAL A 125 -11.63 6.05 -0.25
CA VAL A 125 -12.20 4.91 0.49
C VAL A 125 -13.44 4.37 -0.21
N LEU A 126 -14.32 5.23 -0.72
CA LEU A 126 -15.52 4.79 -1.46
C LEU A 126 -15.19 4.18 -2.82
N GLU A 127 -14.13 4.63 -3.50
CA GLU A 127 -13.64 3.96 -4.71
C GLU A 127 -13.17 2.53 -4.42
N VAL A 128 -12.50 2.29 -3.28
CA VAL A 128 -12.11 0.94 -2.86
C VAL A 128 -13.32 0.07 -2.55
N VAL A 129 -14.31 0.60 -1.82
CA VAL A 129 -15.59 -0.09 -1.54
C VAL A 129 -16.30 -0.45 -2.84
N ASN A 130 -16.43 0.51 -3.77
CA ASN A 130 -17.08 0.29 -5.06
C ASN A 130 -16.33 -0.73 -5.93
N ALA A 131 -14.99 -0.71 -5.91
CA ALA A 131 -14.17 -1.71 -6.60
C ALA A 131 -14.41 -3.11 -6.02
N PHE A 132 -14.48 -3.24 -4.71
CA PHE A 132 -14.79 -4.52 -4.05
C PHE A 132 -16.19 -5.01 -4.44
N GLU A 133 -17.22 -4.18 -4.35
CA GLU A 133 -18.60 -4.55 -4.74
C GLU A 133 -18.68 -5.01 -6.20
N ARG A 134 -17.96 -4.31 -7.09
CA ARG A 134 -17.91 -4.63 -8.53
C ARG A 134 -17.28 -6.00 -8.80
N VAL A 135 -16.18 -6.34 -8.12
CA VAL A 135 -15.45 -7.59 -8.39
C VAL A 135 -16.02 -8.79 -7.64
N SER A 136 -16.61 -8.59 -6.46
CA SER A 136 -17.20 -9.64 -5.64
C SER A 136 -18.67 -9.92 -5.97
N GLY A 137 -19.36 -8.97 -6.58
CA GLY A 137 -20.81 -9.00 -6.76
C GLY A 137 -21.62 -8.85 -5.45
N LYS A 138 -20.95 -8.55 -4.34
CA LYS A 138 -21.59 -8.39 -3.03
C LYS A 138 -21.74 -6.92 -2.67
N LYS A 139 -22.88 -6.57 -2.06
CA LYS A 139 -23.06 -5.26 -1.44
C LYS A 139 -22.47 -5.26 -0.04
N LEU A 140 -21.66 -4.24 0.23
CA LEU A 140 -21.01 -4.08 1.52
C LEU A 140 -21.89 -3.28 2.49
N ASN A 141 -22.07 -3.80 3.69
CA ASN A 141 -22.70 -3.05 4.77
C ASN A 141 -21.69 -2.05 5.34
N TYR A 142 -21.82 -0.77 5.00
CA TYR A 142 -20.99 0.29 5.57
C TYR A 142 -21.82 1.47 6.05
N LYS A 143 -21.24 2.25 6.96
CA LYS A 143 -21.77 3.55 7.39
C LYS A 143 -20.69 4.60 7.38
N ILE A 144 -21.07 5.83 7.08
CA ILE A 144 -20.22 7.00 7.25
C ILE A 144 -20.26 7.43 8.71
N VAL A 145 -19.10 7.67 9.29
CA VAL A 145 -18.93 8.16 10.67
C VAL A 145 -18.06 9.41 10.66
N GLY A 146 -17.93 10.08 11.80
CA GLY A 146 -17.07 11.27 11.92
C GLY A 146 -15.61 11.01 11.50
N ARG A 147 -14.89 12.06 11.13
CA ARG A 147 -13.46 11.98 10.76
C ARG A 147 -12.65 11.33 11.89
N ARG A 148 -11.66 10.55 11.53
CA ARG A 148 -10.67 10.03 12.47
C ARG A 148 -9.58 11.07 12.67
N GLU A 149 -9.17 11.30 13.91
CA GLU A 149 -8.08 12.23 14.23
C GLU A 149 -6.78 11.77 13.57
N GLY A 150 -6.07 12.73 12.97
CA GLY A 150 -4.79 12.48 12.30
C GLY A 150 -4.89 11.94 10.87
N ASP A 151 -6.10 11.75 10.32
CA ASP A 151 -6.23 11.35 8.92
C ASP A 151 -5.79 12.44 7.96
N ILE A 152 -4.92 12.08 7.03
CA ILE A 152 -4.45 12.95 5.94
C ILE A 152 -5.48 12.89 4.82
N ILE A 153 -5.82 14.06 4.24
CA ILE A 153 -6.81 14.17 3.16
C ILE A 153 -6.44 13.30 1.96
N SER A 154 -5.19 13.40 1.51
CA SER A 154 -4.69 12.68 0.33
C SER A 154 -3.22 12.35 0.49
N ALA A 155 -2.83 11.11 0.16
CA ALA A 155 -1.46 10.66 0.12
C ALA A 155 -1.26 9.60 -0.97
N TYR A 156 -0.42 9.89 -1.96
CA TYR A 156 -0.02 8.96 -3.01
C TYR A 156 1.43 9.17 -3.42
N ALA A 157 2.02 8.16 -4.06
CA ALA A 157 3.43 8.14 -4.37
C ALA A 157 3.78 9.05 -5.56
N ASP A 158 4.87 9.81 -5.43
CA ASP A 158 5.64 10.22 -6.59
C ASP A 158 6.51 9.02 -7.03
N THR A 159 6.16 8.42 -8.16
CA THR A 159 6.77 7.18 -8.65
C THR A 159 7.82 7.40 -9.74
N ASP A 160 8.09 8.63 -10.14
CA ASP A 160 8.97 8.93 -11.28
C ASP A 160 10.37 8.32 -11.12
N LYS A 161 10.96 8.45 -9.95
CA LYS A 161 12.28 7.88 -9.67
C LYS A 161 12.26 6.33 -9.74
N ALA A 162 11.25 5.68 -9.20
CA ALA A 162 11.12 4.22 -9.28
C ALA A 162 10.93 3.76 -10.72
N ASN A 163 10.10 4.46 -11.51
CA ASN A 163 9.87 4.14 -12.91
C ASN A 163 11.12 4.31 -13.76
N ASN A 164 11.84 5.43 -13.60
CA ASN A 164 12.93 5.82 -14.50
C ASN A 164 14.30 5.24 -14.08
N GLU A 165 14.57 5.10 -12.78
CA GLU A 165 15.88 4.71 -12.28
C GLU A 165 15.92 3.28 -11.75
N LEU A 166 14.88 2.83 -11.03
CA LEU A 166 14.76 1.45 -10.58
C LEU A 166 14.28 0.54 -11.71
N GLY A 167 13.57 1.09 -12.71
CA GLY A 167 13.01 0.35 -13.84
C GLY A 167 11.82 -0.51 -13.43
N TRP A 168 11.10 -0.08 -12.38
CA TRP A 168 9.92 -0.78 -11.87
C TRP A 168 8.69 0.13 -11.89
N LYS A 169 7.55 -0.46 -12.21
CA LYS A 169 6.24 0.20 -12.22
C LYS A 169 5.16 -0.78 -11.76
N ALA A 170 4.23 -0.30 -10.94
CA ALA A 170 3.03 -1.05 -10.59
C ALA A 170 2.18 -1.31 -11.85
N LYS A 171 1.67 -2.53 -11.98
CA LYS A 171 0.93 -3.00 -13.17
C LYS A 171 -0.49 -3.44 -12.85
N LEU A 172 -0.72 -3.97 -11.65
CA LEU A 172 -2.01 -4.49 -11.24
C LEU A 172 -2.93 -3.36 -10.80
N SER A 173 -4.19 -3.46 -11.20
CA SER A 173 -5.23 -2.47 -10.90
C SER A 173 -5.80 -2.63 -9.49
N LEU A 174 -6.60 -1.63 -9.06
CA LEU A 174 -7.38 -1.73 -7.83
C LEU A 174 -8.36 -2.93 -7.89
N ASP A 175 -8.99 -3.17 -9.03
CA ASP A 175 -9.90 -4.31 -9.23
C ASP A 175 -9.17 -5.65 -9.10
N ASP A 176 -7.94 -5.77 -9.63
CA ASP A 176 -7.11 -6.97 -9.45
C ASP A 176 -6.79 -7.21 -7.98
N ALA A 177 -6.44 -6.15 -7.26
CA ALA A 177 -6.15 -6.23 -5.83
C ALA A 177 -7.39 -6.63 -5.01
N MET A 178 -8.56 -6.03 -5.31
CA MET A 178 -9.79 -6.39 -4.62
C MET A 178 -10.23 -7.83 -4.94
N ARG A 179 -10.08 -8.27 -6.18
CA ARG A 179 -10.39 -9.64 -6.60
C ARG A 179 -9.50 -10.65 -5.88
N SER A 180 -8.19 -10.40 -5.83
CA SER A 180 -7.25 -11.32 -5.17
C SER A 180 -7.47 -11.36 -3.65
N ALA A 181 -7.75 -10.22 -3.01
CA ALA A 181 -8.10 -10.17 -1.59
C ALA A 181 -9.40 -10.94 -1.29
N TRP A 182 -10.41 -10.81 -2.16
CA TRP A 182 -11.67 -11.54 -2.02
C TRP A 182 -11.52 -13.04 -2.21
N ASN A 183 -10.70 -13.47 -3.15
CA ASN A 183 -10.44 -14.89 -3.38
C ASN A 183 -9.66 -15.54 -2.24
N TRP A 184 -8.84 -14.77 -1.53
CA TRP A 184 -8.09 -15.21 -0.35
C TRP A 184 -8.98 -15.42 0.88
N GLU A 185 -9.97 -14.55 1.11
CA GLU A 185 -10.89 -14.61 2.26
C GLU A 185 -11.87 -15.78 2.18
#